data_dbbc15303a169562b3416b4d887b7f55
#
_entry.id   dbbc15303a169562b3416b4d887b7f55
#
_cell.length_a   1.000
_cell.length_b   1.000
_cell.length_c   1.000
_cell.angle_alpha   90.00
_cell.angle_beta   90.00
_cell.angle_gamma   90.00
#
_symmetry.space_group_name_H-M   'P 1'
#
loop_
_entity.id
_entity.type
_entity.pdbx_description
1 polymer ?
#
loop_
_entity_poly.entity_id
_entity_poly.type
_entity_poly.pdbx_seq_one_letter_code
_entity_poly.pdbx_strand_id
1 'polypeptide(L)'
;MKKIAIIGAGISGLFIANLLKENQDYQVTIYEKNTSIDLVEGYGIQLSTNSIKLLNKIGFNTLEDRDRFNPEKIDFYTIKPEKKICDLNISNFNSEDCKYTTLKRSKLIEFLKDKLNENIIKYNHCIEQIEKNNDQIYLTFNGNNKAICDHLIISDGVFSKGKSLISNNEIKPSYNNSIAIRGNISRNKLKNLNENNISLFMGHNFHYVIYPIKKAHENYNFIGVLKYQLTEKELSNYSLFKEETFIKGIKHKLLNEFSTTILENIDNIKCFPVFVSKGYLKPGKNIFLLGDAFFAFPPSFAQGASQSIEGASELFNNIINNEKNFYDNRVAKVKMINNRSKLNQFAFHVSNPLIVFFRNISLKLLTKNKKFLENYLGKIYKN
;
A
#
# COMPACT_ATOMS: atom_id res chain seq x y z
N MET A 1 -14.08 -30.05 -7.12
CA MET A 1 -13.82 -28.72 -6.51
C MET A 1 -12.31 -28.56 -6.32
N LYS A 2 -11.68 -27.57 -6.94
CA LYS A 2 -10.24 -27.31 -6.82
C LYS A 2 -9.94 -26.59 -5.51
N LYS A 3 -8.88 -26.99 -4.83
CA LYS A 3 -8.43 -26.38 -3.56
C LYS A 3 -7.47 -25.23 -3.83
N ILE A 4 -7.79 -24.05 -3.30
CA ILE A 4 -6.92 -22.86 -3.37
C ILE A 4 -6.42 -22.52 -1.98
N ALA A 5 -5.12 -22.56 -1.79
CA ALA A 5 -4.46 -22.08 -0.58
C ALA A 5 -3.95 -20.65 -0.80
N ILE A 6 -4.24 -19.75 0.15
CA ILE A 6 -3.77 -18.37 0.16
C ILE A 6 -2.89 -18.18 1.39
N ILE A 7 -1.64 -17.75 1.22
CA ILE A 7 -0.73 -17.44 2.33
C ILE A 7 -0.78 -15.95 2.62
N GLY A 8 -1.25 -15.59 3.82
CA GLY A 8 -1.35 -14.22 4.32
C GLY A 8 -2.74 -13.60 4.19
N ALA A 9 -3.29 -13.16 5.33
CA ALA A 9 -4.57 -12.47 5.46
C ALA A 9 -4.44 -10.94 5.37
N GLY A 10 -3.60 -10.44 4.45
CA GLY A 10 -3.50 -9.02 4.11
C GLY A 10 -4.58 -8.58 3.10
N ILE A 11 -4.53 -7.31 2.64
CA ILE A 11 -5.52 -6.74 1.69
C ILE A 11 -5.67 -7.61 0.44
N SER A 12 -4.56 -8.03 -0.19
CA SER A 12 -4.61 -8.84 -1.42
C SER A 12 -5.18 -10.24 -1.18
N GLY A 13 -4.77 -10.91 -0.09
CA GLY A 13 -5.24 -12.25 0.25
C GLY A 13 -6.72 -12.29 0.62
N LEU A 14 -7.16 -11.35 1.46
CA LEU A 14 -8.56 -11.22 1.83
C LEU A 14 -9.45 -10.84 0.63
N PHE A 15 -8.97 -9.94 -0.25
CA PHE A 15 -9.76 -9.51 -1.40
C PHE A 15 -9.93 -10.62 -2.43
N ILE A 16 -8.86 -11.36 -2.78
CA ILE A 16 -8.99 -12.47 -3.73
C ILE A 16 -9.83 -13.62 -3.16
N ALA A 17 -9.75 -13.87 -1.85
CA ALA A 17 -10.60 -14.86 -1.21
C ALA A 17 -12.09 -14.49 -1.34
N ASN A 18 -12.43 -13.20 -1.18
CA ASN A 18 -13.80 -12.71 -1.38
C ASN A 18 -14.30 -12.89 -2.82
N LEU A 19 -13.42 -12.75 -3.80
CA LEU A 19 -13.79 -12.98 -5.20
C LEU A 19 -13.98 -14.47 -5.50
N LEU A 20 -13.13 -15.33 -4.94
CA LEU A 20 -13.12 -16.78 -5.23
C LEU A 20 -14.21 -17.55 -4.48
N LYS A 21 -14.63 -17.13 -3.27
CA LYS A 21 -15.59 -17.86 -2.43
C LYS A 21 -16.97 -18.02 -3.07
N GLU A 22 -17.34 -17.11 -3.99
CA GLU A 22 -18.64 -17.14 -4.67
C GLU A 22 -18.68 -18.21 -5.78
N ASN A 23 -17.53 -18.75 -6.17
CA ASN A 23 -17.46 -19.77 -7.21
C ASN A 23 -17.39 -21.19 -6.58
N GLN A 24 -18.41 -21.99 -6.81
CA GLN A 24 -18.57 -23.35 -6.25
C GLN A 24 -17.49 -24.34 -6.75
N ASP A 25 -16.75 -24.01 -7.80
CA ASP A 25 -15.66 -24.86 -8.31
C ASP A 25 -14.42 -24.82 -7.42
N TYR A 26 -14.34 -23.87 -6.48
CA TYR A 26 -13.17 -23.64 -5.63
C TYR A 26 -13.46 -23.76 -4.15
N GLN A 27 -12.58 -24.46 -3.45
CA GLN A 27 -12.51 -24.46 -1.99
C GLN A 27 -11.34 -23.59 -1.57
N VAL A 28 -11.60 -22.42 -0.96
CA VAL A 28 -10.60 -21.44 -0.57
C VAL A 28 -10.25 -21.58 0.90
N THR A 29 -8.95 -21.55 1.22
CA THR A 29 -8.44 -21.47 2.59
C THR A 29 -7.32 -20.45 2.67
N ILE A 30 -7.40 -19.52 3.63
CA ILE A 30 -6.35 -18.55 3.94
C ILE A 30 -5.55 -19.07 5.15
N TYR A 31 -4.22 -19.04 5.06
CA TYR A 31 -3.31 -19.37 6.14
C TYR A 31 -2.58 -18.12 6.61
N GLU A 32 -2.85 -17.71 7.85
CA GLU A 32 -2.25 -16.53 8.47
C GLU A 32 -1.31 -16.95 9.60
N LYS A 33 -0.09 -16.41 9.59
CA LYS A 33 0.95 -16.73 10.59
C LYS A 33 0.64 -16.24 12.00
N ASN A 34 -0.09 -15.12 12.12
CA ASN A 34 -0.44 -14.52 13.39
C ASN A 34 -1.66 -15.21 14.03
N THR A 35 -1.84 -15.00 15.33
CA THR A 35 -3.00 -15.50 16.10
C THR A 35 -4.30 -14.80 15.74
N SER A 36 -4.21 -13.59 15.19
CA SER A 36 -5.34 -12.76 14.74
C SER A 36 -4.86 -11.74 13.71
N ILE A 37 -5.80 -11.13 13.00
CA ILE A 37 -5.51 -9.98 12.15
C ILE A 37 -5.46 -8.74 13.03
N ASP A 38 -4.33 -8.00 12.99
CA ASP A 38 -4.19 -6.74 13.73
C ASP A 38 -5.04 -5.64 13.10
N LEU A 39 -6.08 -5.22 13.83
CA LEU A 39 -6.96 -4.10 13.51
C LEU A 39 -6.65 -2.84 14.34
N VAL A 40 -5.72 -2.92 15.29
CA VAL A 40 -5.37 -1.81 16.18
C VAL A 40 -4.55 -0.74 15.45
N GLU A 41 -3.70 -1.13 14.50
CA GLU A 41 -2.93 -0.19 13.70
C GLU A 41 -3.81 0.56 12.69
N GLY A 42 -4.28 1.74 13.12
CA GLY A 42 -5.26 2.56 12.40
C GLY A 42 -4.69 3.61 11.45
N TYR A 43 -3.57 3.33 10.76
CA TYR A 43 -3.06 4.28 9.77
C TYR A 43 -3.98 4.43 8.58
N GLY A 44 -4.01 5.67 8.06
CA GLY A 44 -4.73 5.95 6.83
C GLY A 44 -4.08 5.30 5.61
N ILE A 45 -4.92 4.93 4.67
CA ILE A 45 -4.55 4.55 3.31
C ILE A 45 -5.35 5.35 2.31
N GLN A 46 -4.86 5.38 1.08
CA GLN A 46 -5.49 6.01 -0.06
C GLN A 46 -5.81 4.96 -1.11
N LEU A 47 -7.02 4.99 -1.65
CA LEU A 47 -7.53 4.08 -2.67
C LEU A 47 -7.93 4.86 -3.91
N SER A 48 -7.34 4.55 -5.04
CA SER A 48 -7.69 5.14 -6.32
C SER A 48 -8.99 4.55 -6.89
N THR A 49 -9.61 5.26 -7.80
CA THR A 49 -10.95 4.97 -8.34
C THR A 49 -11.07 3.56 -8.94
N ASN A 50 -10.03 3.06 -9.63
CA ASN A 50 -9.99 1.69 -10.14
C ASN A 50 -10.14 0.64 -9.02
N SER A 51 -9.44 0.83 -7.90
CA SER A 51 -9.55 -0.10 -6.77
C SER A 51 -10.91 -0.01 -6.06
N ILE A 52 -11.52 1.18 -6.00
CA ILE A 52 -12.90 1.33 -5.51
C ILE A 52 -13.90 0.60 -6.39
N LYS A 53 -13.78 0.75 -7.72
CA LYS A 53 -14.60 0.00 -8.69
C LYS A 53 -14.55 -1.51 -8.45
N LEU A 54 -13.36 -2.04 -8.16
CA LEU A 54 -13.18 -3.46 -7.88
C LEU A 54 -13.73 -3.87 -6.52
N LEU A 55 -13.53 -3.06 -5.48
CA LEU A 55 -14.07 -3.29 -4.16
C LEU A 55 -15.61 -3.23 -4.14
N ASN A 56 -16.22 -2.39 -4.97
CA ASN A 56 -17.68 -2.29 -5.08
C ASN A 56 -18.31 -3.60 -5.59
N LYS A 57 -17.57 -4.43 -6.32
CA LYS A 57 -18.04 -5.77 -6.72
C LYS A 57 -18.35 -6.69 -5.53
N ILE A 58 -17.74 -6.44 -4.38
CA ILE A 58 -17.98 -7.14 -3.13
C ILE A 58 -18.74 -6.29 -2.10
N GLY A 59 -19.37 -5.19 -2.54
CA GLY A 59 -20.25 -4.36 -1.72
C GLY A 59 -19.54 -3.27 -0.90
N PHE A 60 -18.37 -2.78 -1.29
CA PHE A 60 -17.67 -1.71 -0.58
C PHE A 60 -18.44 -0.38 -0.56
N ASN A 61 -19.31 -0.15 -1.53
CA ASN A 61 -20.21 1.01 -1.57
C ASN A 61 -21.17 1.06 -0.38
N THR A 62 -21.42 -0.05 0.31
CA THR A 62 -22.22 -0.09 1.54
C THR A 62 -21.49 0.39 2.78
N LEU A 63 -20.16 0.60 2.71
CA LEU A 63 -19.39 1.15 3.82
C LEU A 63 -19.87 2.57 4.12
N GLU A 64 -20.15 2.84 5.39
CA GLU A 64 -20.71 4.11 5.81
C GLU A 64 -19.73 5.27 5.60
N ASP A 65 -20.26 6.44 5.27
CA ASP A 65 -19.49 7.68 5.08
C ASP A 65 -18.69 8.10 6.32
N ARG A 66 -19.12 7.68 7.52
CA ARG A 66 -18.37 7.93 8.77
C ARG A 66 -17.03 7.18 8.84
N ASP A 67 -16.85 6.14 8.02
CA ASP A 67 -15.65 5.27 8.02
C ASP A 67 -14.70 5.57 6.84
N ARG A 68 -15.09 6.49 5.95
CA ARG A 68 -14.30 6.87 4.77
C ARG A 68 -14.44 8.36 4.44
N PHE A 69 -13.53 8.85 3.62
CA PHE A 69 -13.55 10.21 3.09
C PHE A 69 -13.20 10.21 1.60
N ASN A 70 -13.76 11.17 0.85
CA ASN A 70 -13.49 11.33 -0.58
C ASN A 70 -12.86 12.71 -0.82
N PRO A 71 -11.54 12.84 -0.80
CA PRO A 71 -10.87 14.10 -1.07
C PRO A 71 -11.06 14.54 -2.53
N GLU A 72 -11.16 15.85 -2.72
CA GLU A 72 -11.38 16.45 -4.04
C GLU A 72 -10.08 16.69 -4.79
N LYS A 73 -9.05 17.15 -4.06
CA LYS A 73 -7.77 17.58 -4.63
C LYS A 73 -6.59 17.10 -3.82
N ILE A 74 -5.42 17.18 -4.46
CA ILE A 74 -4.13 17.14 -3.79
C ILE A 74 -3.53 18.53 -3.88
N ASP A 75 -3.33 19.18 -2.74
CA ASP A 75 -2.65 20.46 -2.62
C ASP A 75 -1.16 20.23 -2.42
N PHE A 76 -0.34 20.85 -3.23
CA PHE A 76 1.12 20.74 -3.15
C PHE A 76 1.72 21.95 -2.46
N TYR A 77 2.55 21.72 -1.45
CA TYR A 77 3.24 22.74 -0.66
C TYR A 77 4.74 22.53 -0.65
N THR A 78 5.48 23.61 -0.45
CA THR A 78 6.85 23.53 0.10
C THR A 78 6.79 23.47 1.63
N ILE A 79 7.72 22.74 2.26
CA ILE A 79 7.80 22.72 3.74
C ILE A 79 8.39 24.04 4.25
N LYS A 80 9.48 24.52 3.62
CA LYS A 80 10.19 25.72 4.06
C LYS A 80 10.61 26.58 2.85
N PRO A 81 10.07 27.81 2.70
CA PRO A 81 8.93 28.34 3.47
C PRO A 81 7.65 27.55 3.19
N GLU A 82 6.75 27.51 4.17
CA GLU A 82 5.45 26.87 3.99
C GLU A 82 4.61 27.68 3.00
N LYS A 83 4.50 27.17 1.77
CA LYS A 83 3.81 27.87 0.68
C LYS A 83 3.13 26.90 -0.25
N LYS A 84 1.86 27.14 -0.57
CA LYS A 84 1.14 26.40 -1.60
C LYS A 84 1.72 26.69 -2.98
N ILE A 85 2.00 25.65 -3.74
CA ILE A 85 2.53 25.69 -5.10
C ILE A 85 1.39 25.65 -6.12
N CYS A 86 0.58 24.61 -6.03
CA CYS A 86 -0.56 24.35 -6.92
C CYS A 86 -1.46 23.29 -6.30
N ASP A 87 -2.52 22.93 -7.00
CA ASP A 87 -3.35 21.78 -6.70
C ASP A 87 -3.55 20.89 -7.93
N LEU A 88 -3.89 19.63 -7.65
CA LEU A 88 -4.27 18.62 -8.63
C LEU A 88 -5.68 18.15 -8.31
N ASN A 89 -6.62 18.39 -9.21
CA ASN A 89 -7.99 17.92 -9.05
C ASN A 89 -8.06 16.42 -9.37
N ILE A 90 -8.14 15.59 -8.32
CA ILE A 90 -8.27 14.13 -8.45
C ILE A 90 -9.72 13.71 -8.65
N SER A 91 -10.69 14.57 -8.31
CA SER A 91 -12.11 14.29 -8.54
C SER A 91 -12.48 14.20 -10.03
N ASN A 92 -11.64 14.75 -10.93
CA ASN A 92 -11.79 14.57 -12.38
C ASN A 92 -11.71 13.11 -12.85
N PHE A 93 -11.19 12.21 -12.01
CA PHE A 93 -11.12 10.76 -12.27
C PHE A 93 -12.24 9.99 -11.58
N ASN A 94 -13.07 10.65 -10.78
CA ASN A 94 -14.19 10.04 -10.11
C ASN A 94 -15.35 9.79 -11.08
N SER A 95 -16.11 8.74 -10.79
CA SER A 95 -17.47 8.54 -11.31
C SER A 95 -18.46 8.59 -10.15
N GLU A 96 -19.74 8.45 -10.43
CA GLU A 96 -20.80 8.49 -9.42
C GLU A 96 -20.54 7.52 -8.29
N ASP A 97 -20.23 6.26 -8.63
CA ASP A 97 -20.02 5.17 -7.68
C ASP A 97 -18.56 4.93 -7.29
N CYS A 98 -17.61 5.51 -8.00
CA CYS A 98 -16.18 5.24 -7.81
C CYS A 98 -15.42 6.53 -7.56
N LYS A 99 -15.27 6.91 -6.29
CA LYS A 99 -14.55 8.12 -5.88
C LYS A 99 -13.20 7.75 -5.26
N TYR A 100 -12.18 8.55 -5.51
CA TYR A 100 -10.93 8.45 -4.77
C TYR A 100 -11.25 8.50 -3.27
N THR A 101 -10.73 7.54 -2.51
CA THR A 101 -11.16 7.32 -1.12
C THR A 101 -9.95 7.22 -0.20
N THR A 102 -10.06 7.88 0.96
CA THR A 102 -9.14 7.70 2.08
C THR A 102 -9.89 7.12 3.26
N LEU A 103 -9.26 6.20 3.99
CA LEU A 103 -9.85 5.54 5.15
C LEU A 103 -8.76 4.93 6.03
N LYS A 104 -9.13 4.45 7.21
CA LYS A 104 -8.22 3.63 8.02
C LYS A 104 -7.95 2.29 7.34
N ARG A 105 -6.69 1.85 7.32
CA ARG A 105 -6.31 0.53 6.80
C ARG A 105 -7.04 -0.60 7.53
N SER A 106 -7.20 -0.48 8.84
CA SER A 106 -7.94 -1.45 9.65
C SER A 106 -9.40 -1.59 9.19
N LYS A 107 -10.07 -0.49 8.82
CA LYS A 107 -11.46 -0.54 8.32
C LYS A 107 -11.59 -1.27 6.99
N LEU A 108 -10.63 -1.12 6.09
CA LEU A 108 -10.62 -1.92 4.85
C LEU A 108 -10.42 -3.42 5.16
N ILE A 109 -9.50 -3.74 6.06
CA ILE A 109 -9.23 -5.14 6.44
C ILE A 109 -10.44 -5.75 7.16
N GLU A 110 -11.04 -5.03 8.10
CA GLU A 110 -12.27 -5.43 8.78
C GLU A 110 -13.39 -5.73 7.76
N PHE A 111 -13.68 -4.78 6.85
CA PHE A 111 -14.64 -4.98 5.78
C PHE A 111 -14.37 -6.24 4.95
N LEU A 112 -13.13 -6.46 4.54
CA LEU A 112 -12.76 -7.63 3.73
C LEU A 112 -12.88 -8.94 4.51
N LYS A 113 -12.53 -8.93 5.80
CA LYS A 113 -12.62 -10.07 6.70
C LYS A 113 -14.07 -10.46 6.98
N ASP A 114 -14.91 -9.46 7.32
CA ASP A 114 -16.31 -9.69 7.72
C ASP A 114 -17.18 -10.23 6.59
N LYS A 115 -16.73 -10.08 5.36
CA LYS A 115 -17.36 -10.71 4.18
C LYS A 115 -17.04 -12.20 4.05
N LEU A 116 -16.04 -12.72 4.75
CA LEU A 116 -15.63 -14.12 4.68
C LEU A 116 -16.26 -14.93 5.84
N ASN A 117 -16.54 -16.20 5.57
CA ASN A 117 -16.94 -17.12 6.63
C ASN A 117 -15.76 -17.36 7.58
N GLU A 118 -16.01 -17.49 8.87
CA GLU A 118 -14.98 -17.63 9.91
C GLU A 118 -14.02 -18.80 9.65
N ASN A 119 -14.49 -19.90 9.07
CA ASN A 119 -13.69 -21.11 8.83
C ASN A 119 -12.72 -20.99 7.63
N ILE A 120 -12.80 -19.93 6.84
CA ILE A 120 -11.90 -19.73 5.69
C ILE A 120 -10.47 -19.35 6.11
N ILE A 121 -10.32 -18.67 7.27
CA ILE A 121 -9.03 -18.21 7.77
C ILE A 121 -8.52 -19.15 8.85
N LYS A 122 -7.36 -19.77 8.59
CA LYS A 122 -6.62 -20.56 9.57
C LYS A 122 -5.48 -19.72 10.14
N TYR A 123 -5.60 -19.33 11.40
CA TYR A 123 -4.58 -18.58 12.12
C TYR A 123 -3.46 -19.50 12.65
N ASN A 124 -2.34 -18.93 13.09
CA ASN A 124 -1.16 -19.64 13.59
C ASN A 124 -0.54 -20.62 12.57
N HIS A 125 -0.66 -20.32 11.27
CA HIS A 125 -0.12 -21.13 10.19
C HIS A 125 1.00 -20.38 9.47
N CYS A 126 2.23 -20.47 9.97
CA CYS A 126 3.42 -19.94 9.32
C CYS A 126 3.97 -20.98 8.34
N ILE A 127 3.99 -20.67 7.04
CA ILE A 127 4.51 -21.60 6.01
C ILE A 127 5.99 -21.91 6.24
N GLU A 128 6.38 -23.19 6.16
CA GLU A 128 7.75 -23.67 6.34
C GLU A 128 8.31 -24.36 5.11
N GLN A 129 7.47 -25.11 4.37
CA GLN A 129 7.86 -25.80 3.15
C GLN A 129 6.76 -25.72 2.10
N ILE A 130 7.16 -25.64 0.84
CA ILE A 130 6.32 -25.69 -0.34
C ILE A 130 6.95 -26.69 -1.30
N GLU A 131 6.25 -27.80 -1.53
CA GLU A 131 6.72 -28.85 -2.43
C GLU A 131 5.68 -29.03 -3.54
N LYS A 132 6.16 -29.20 -4.77
CA LYS A 132 5.29 -29.47 -5.92
C LYS A 132 5.54 -30.89 -6.42
N ASN A 133 4.49 -31.68 -6.45
CA ASN A 133 4.52 -33.03 -7.02
C ASN A 133 3.37 -33.15 -8.04
N ASN A 134 3.71 -33.34 -9.31
CA ASN A 134 2.77 -33.30 -10.43
C ASN A 134 1.99 -31.98 -10.46
N ASP A 135 0.66 -32.03 -10.43
CA ASP A 135 -0.22 -30.87 -10.46
C ASP A 135 -0.66 -30.44 -9.05
N GLN A 136 -0.21 -31.10 -7.99
CA GLN A 136 -0.54 -30.75 -6.59
C GLN A 136 0.61 -30.05 -5.88
N ILE A 137 0.25 -29.19 -4.93
CA ILE A 137 1.19 -28.42 -4.11
C ILE A 137 0.95 -28.83 -2.66
N TYR A 138 2.03 -29.27 -2.02
CA TYR A 138 2.09 -29.71 -0.62
C TYR A 138 2.66 -28.58 0.21
N LEU A 139 1.95 -28.23 1.26
CA LEU A 139 2.31 -27.15 2.19
C LEU A 139 2.56 -27.74 3.55
N THR A 140 3.68 -27.37 4.17
CA THR A 140 3.96 -27.65 5.58
C THR A 140 4.05 -26.33 6.33
N PHE A 141 3.34 -26.25 7.44
CA PHE A 141 3.32 -25.12 8.35
C PHE A 141 3.96 -25.48 9.68
N ASN A 142 4.24 -24.49 10.52
CA ASN A 142 4.70 -24.70 11.88
C ASN A 142 3.82 -25.72 12.62
N GLY A 143 4.45 -26.48 13.54
CA GLY A 143 3.76 -27.54 14.28
C GLY A 143 3.39 -28.76 13.42
N ASN A 144 4.07 -28.97 12.29
CA ASN A 144 3.83 -30.08 11.33
C ASN A 144 2.41 -30.12 10.73
N ASN A 145 1.67 -28.99 10.78
CA ASN A 145 0.40 -28.88 10.08
C ASN A 145 0.62 -28.97 8.57
N LYS A 146 -0.18 -29.75 7.87
CA LYS A 146 -0.03 -29.99 6.44
C LYS A 146 -1.32 -29.63 5.69
N ALA A 147 -1.15 -29.18 4.45
CA ALA A 147 -2.25 -28.98 3.51
C ALA A 147 -1.82 -29.34 2.09
N ILE A 148 -2.80 -29.67 1.25
CA ILE A 148 -2.62 -29.96 -0.17
C ILE A 148 -3.56 -29.06 -0.95
N CYS A 149 -3.06 -28.42 -1.99
CA CYS A 149 -3.86 -27.55 -2.86
C CYS A 149 -3.52 -27.73 -4.35
N ASP A 150 -4.45 -27.32 -5.20
CA ASP A 150 -4.29 -27.28 -6.65
C ASP A 150 -3.69 -25.96 -7.12
N HIS A 151 -4.00 -24.86 -6.40
CA HIS A 151 -3.45 -23.53 -6.64
C HIS A 151 -2.95 -22.92 -5.33
N LEU A 152 -1.78 -22.31 -5.38
CA LEU A 152 -1.17 -21.58 -4.27
C LEU A 152 -1.07 -20.10 -4.60
N ILE A 153 -1.62 -19.24 -3.74
CA ILE A 153 -1.52 -17.78 -3.84
C ILE A 153 -0.72 -17.28 -2.66
N ILE A 154 0.43 -16.68 -2.92
CA ILE A 154 1.33 -16.13 -1.91
C ILE A 154 1.12 -14.62 -1.82
N SER A 155 0.61 -14.14 -0.70
CA SER A 155 0.25 -12.73 -0.41
C SER A 155 0.70 -12.28 0.98
N ASP A 156 1.80 -12.83 1.47
CA ASP A 156 2.36 -12.67 2.82
C ASP A 156 3.28 -11.45 2.97
N GLY A 157 3.17 -10.48 2.07
CA GLY A 157 3.77 -9.16 2.18
C GLY A 157 5.22 -9.06 1.69
N VAL A 158 5.87 -7.91 1.97
CA VAL A 158 7.20 -7.59 1.43
C VAL A 158 8.29 -8.57 1.88
N PHE A 159 8.20 -9.08 3.10
CA PHE A 159 9.11 -10.11 3.64
C PHE A 159 8.59 -11.53 3.42
N SER A 160 7.94 -11.77 2.31
CA SER A 160 7.29 -13.03 1.95
C SER A 160 8.19 -14.25 2.19
N LYS A 161 7.81 -15.07 3.16
CA LYS A 161 8.45 -16.37 3.41
C LYS A 161 8.11 -17.35 2.29
N GLY A 162 6.87 -17.30 1.80
CA GLY A 162 6.44 -18.13 0.67
C GLY A 162 7.24 -17.86 -0.60
N LYS A 163 7.49 -16.57 -0.95
CA LYS A 163 8.38 -16.23 -2.08
C LYS A 163 9.81 -16.72 -1.87
N SER A 164 10.33 -16.57 -0.65
CA SER A 164 11.70 -17.03 -0.33
C SER A 164 11.85 -18.53 -0.52
N LEU A 165 10.84 -19.32 -0.11
CA LEU A 165 10.85 -20.79 -0.27
C LEU A 165 10.84 -21.20 -1.74
N ILE A 166 10.02 -20.57 -2.59
CA ILE A 166 9.94 -20.92 -4.01
C ILE A 166 11.08 -20.36 -4.87
N SER A 167 11.84 -19.38 -4.35
CA SER A 167 12.99 -18.77 -5.05
C SER A 167 14.33 -19.16 -4.45
N ASN A 168 14.39 -20.15 -3.56
CA ASN A 168 15.59 -20.55 -2.84
C ASN A 168 16.34 -19.35 -2.22
N ASN A 169 15.59 -18.36 -1.70
CA ASN A 169 16.10 -17.12 -1.12
C ASN A 169 16.85 -16.17 -2.08
N GLU A 170 16.74 -16.33 -3.39
CA GLU A 170 17.43 -15.47 -4.36
C GLU A 170 16.85 -14.05 -4.42
N ILE A 171 15.53 -13.89 -4.20
CA ILE A 171 14.84 -12.60 -4.33
C ILE A 171 14.43 -12.07 -2.96
N LYS A 172 15.26 -11.17 -2.41
CA LYS A 172 15.00 -10.49 -1.13
C LYS A 172 14.59 -9.04 -1.35
N PRO A 173 13.74 -8.47 -0.47
CA PRO A 173 13.48 -7.02 -0.48
C PRO A 173 14.74 -6.26 -0.09
N SER A 174 14.85 -5.02 -0.57
CA SER A 174 15.97 -4.13 -0.23
C SER A 174 15.48 -2.89 0.49
N TYR A 175 16.28 -2.40 1.42
CA TYR A 175 16.04 -1.14 2.08
C TYR A 175 16.12 0.01 1.08
N ASN A 176 15.11 0.90 1.08
CA ASN A 176 15.00 2.03 0.14
C ASN A 176 15.71 3.30 0.66
N ASN A 177 16.62 3.18 1.60
CA ASN A 177 17.26 4.32 2.26
C ASN A 177 16.24 5.37 2.74
N SER A 178 15.12 4.93 3.25
CA SER A 178 14.08 5.81 3.77
C SER A 178 13.25 5.16 4.89
N ILE A 179 12.78 6.01 5.80
CA ILE A 179 11.87 5.65 6.89
C ILE A 179 10.52 6.28 6.59
N ALA A 180 9.47 5.49 6.66
CA ALA A 180 8.09 5.97 6.71
C ALA A 180 7.74 6.32 8.16
N ILE A 181 7.32 7.55 8.37
CA ILE A 181 6.91 8.11 9.66
C ILE A 181 5.40 8.23 9.62
N ARG A 182 4.71 7.53 10.50
CA ARG A 182 3.27 7.56 10.60
C ARG A 182 2.82 8.20 11.90
N GLY A 183 1.71 8.91 11.85
CA GLY A 183 1.14 9.57 13.02
C GLY A 183 -0.22 10.16 12.71
N ASN A 184 -0.72 10.92 13.67
CA ASN A 184 -1.95 11.67 13.54
C ASN A 184 -1.68 13.14 13.89
N ILE A 185 -2.53 14.03 13.39
CA ILE A 185 -2.48 15.42 13.76
C ILE A 185 -3.90 15.94 14.00
N SER A 186 -4.10 16.66 15.07
CA SER A 186 -5.42 17.22 15.42
C SER A 186 -5.81 18.35 14.48
N ARG A 187 -7.10 18.39 14.08
CA ARG A 187 -7.68 19.37 13.17
C ARG A 187 -7.36 20.82 13.58
N ASN A 188 -7.46 21.14 14.84
CA ASN A 188 -7.22 22.50 15.36
C ASN A 188 -5.77 22.98 15.17
N LYS A 189 -4.84 22.09 14.83
CA LYS A 189 -3.43 22.40 14.54
C LYS A 189 -3.15 22.61 13.04
N LEU A 190 -4.15 22.36 12.17
CA LEU A 190 -4.05 22.47 10.71
C LEU A 190 -4.65 23.78 10.20
N LYS A 191 -4.24 24.91 10.80
CA LYS A 191 -4.67 26.23 10.34
C LYS A 191 -4.24 26.44 8.88
N ASN A 192 -5.17 27.00 8.06
CA ASN A 192 -4.95 27.35 6.66
C ASN A 192 -4.85 26.18 5.64
N LEU A 193 -5.10 24.94 6.02
CA LEU A 193 -5.24 23.84 5.08
C LEU A 193 -6.71 23.63 4.69
N ASN A 194 -6.92 23.23 3.43
CA ASN A 194 -8.26 22.84 3.00
C ASN A 194 -8.59 21.45 3.54
N GLU A 195 -9.61 21.37 4.36
CA GLU A 195 -10.02 20.15 5.05
C GLU A 195 -10.54 19.05 4.12
N ASN A 196 -10.98 19.42 2.93
CA ASN A 196 -11.50 18.48 1.93
C ASN A 196 -10.39 17.93 1.00
N ASN A 197 -9.16 18.37 1.17
CA ASN A 197 -8.05 17.99 0.30
C ASN A 197 -7.01 17.11 1.01
N ILE A 198 -6.23 16.45 0.19
CA ILE A 198 -4.96 15.86 0.61
C ILE A 198 -3.91 16.96 0.53
N SER A 199 -3.15 17.21 1.59
CA SER A 199 -2.05 18.17 1.60
C SER A 199 -0.71 17.46 1.54
N LEU A 200 0.06 17.69 0.47
CA LEU A 200 1.39 17.11 0.25
C LEU A 200 2.46 18.18 0.36
N PHE A 201 3.38 18.00 1.29
CA PHE A 201 4.48 18.91 1.59
C PHE A 201 5.81 18.34 1.13
N MET A 202 6.59 19.13 0.40
CA MET A 202 7.86 18.73 -0.19
C MET A 202 9.02 19.53 0.38
N GLY A 203 10.09 18.84 0.76
CA GLY A 203 11.30 19.43 1.31
C GLY A 203 12.56 18.64 0.99
N HIS A 204 13.72 19.08 1.49
CA HIS A 204 14.98 18.40 1.31
C HIS A 204 14.96 17.01 1.95
N ASN A 205 15.14 15.95 1.16
CA ASN A 205 15.18 14.55 1.65
C ASN A 205 13.97 14.10 2.45
N PHE A 206 12.88 14.89 2.44
CA PHE A 206 11.68 14.63 3.21
C PHE A 206 10.44 15.16 2.50
N HIS A 207 9.39 14.37 2.51
CA HIS A 207 8.04 14.84 2.21
C HIS A 207 7.05 14.22 3.17
N TYR A 208 5.93 14.88 3.36
CA TYR A 208 4.84 14.31 4.12
C TYR A 208 3.49 14.65 3.51
N VAL A 209 2.51 13.82 3.84
CA VAL A 209 1.14 13.93 3.35
C VAL A 209 0.19 13.88 4.53
N ILE A 210 -0.76 14.82 4.55
CA ILE A 210 -1.81 14.89 5.55
C ILE A 210 -3.14 14.77 4.83
N TYR A 211 -4.04 13.95 5.36
CA TYR A 211 -5.37 13.78 4.78
C TYR A 211 -6.40 13.27 5.80
N PRO A 212 -7.67 13.63 5.62
CA PRO A 212 -8.77 13.09 6.41
C PRO A 212 -9.01 11.62 6.06
N ILE A 213 -9.50 10.82 7.01
CA ILE A 213 -9.77 9.38 6.85
C ILE A 213 -11.23 9.01 7.11
N LYS A 214 -12.06 9.97 7.49
CA LYS A 214 -13.50 9.84 7.71
C LYS A 214 -14.16 11.21 7.66
N LYS A 215 -15.48 11.26 7.46
CA LYS A 215 -16.26 12.49 7.67
C LYS A 215 -16.27 12.89 9.16
N ALA A 216 -16.47 14.17 9.46
CA ALA A 216 -16.46 14.72 10.82
C ALA A 216 -15.21 14.30 11.62
N HIS A 217 -14.04 14.48 11.03
CA HIS A 217 -12.76 14.09 11.59
C HIS A 217 -12.19 15.14 12.55
N GLU A 218 -11.79 14.69 13.73
CA GLU A 218 -11.02 15.49 14.67
C GLU A 218 -9.51 15.36 14.40
N ASN A 219 -9.09 14.24 13.83
CA ASN A 219 -7.71 13.92 13.55
C ASN A 219 -7.51 13.56 12.08
N TYR A 220 -6.42 14.06 11.53
CA TYR A 220 -5.92 13.73 10.19
C TYR A 220 -4.84 12.66 10.27
N ASN A 221 -4.77 11.83 9.26
CA ASN A 221 -3.65 10.92 9.09
C ASN A 221 -2.43 11.68 8.59
N PHE A 222 -1.28 11.40 9.20
CA PHE A 222 0.02 11.88 8.79
C PHE A 222 0.86 10.71 8.29
N ILE A 223 1.52 10.89 7.15
CA ILE A 223 2.58 10.01 6.65
C ILE A 223 3.72 10.85 6.10
N GLY A 224 4.91 10.71 6.69
CA GLY A 224 6.15 11.27 6.19
C GLY A 224 7.05 10.20 5.59
N VAL A 225 7.87 10.56 4.61
CA VAL A 225 8.93 9.70 4.06
C VAL A 225 10.22 10.49 4.14
N LEU A 226 11.09 10.07 5.04
CA LEU A 226 12.39 10.68 5.30
C LEU A 226 13.49 9.82 4.66
N LYS A 227 14.37 10.42 3.85
CA LYS A 227 15.60 9.77 3.42
C LYS A 227 16.50 9.58 4.64
N TYR A 228 16.81 8.34 4.94
CA TYR A 228 17.56 7.96 6.13
C TYR A 228 18.39 6.72 5.84
N GLN A 229 19.67 6.77 6.17
CA GLN A 229 20.55 5.61 6.03
C GLN A 229 20.57 4.84 7.34
N LEU A 230 20.40 3.54 7.24
CA LEU A 230 20.53 2.59 8.33
C LEU A 230 21.69 1.65 8.05
N THR A 231 22.42 1.30 9.10
CA THR A 231 23.44 0.24 9.05
C THR A 231 22.77 -1.13 8.97
N GLU A 232 23.48 -2.15 8.53
CA GLU A 232 22.97 -3.54 8.50
C GLU A 232 22.54 -4.02 9.89
N LYS A 233 23.25 -3.61 10.94
CA LYS A 233 22.92 -3.92 12.33
C LYS A 233 21.58 -3.31 12.74
N GLU A 234 21.31 -2.06 12.37
CA GLU A 234 20.02 -1.39 12.64
C GLU A 234 18.88 -2.01 11.84
N LEU A 235 19.14 -2.38 10.58
CA LEU A 235 18.16 -3.05 9.72
C LEU A 235 17.77 -4.45 10.22
N SER A 236 18.67 -5.14 10.88
CA SER A 236 18.39 -6.45 11.49
C SER A 236 17.65 -6.35 12.82
N ASN A 237 17.69 -5.19 13.47
CA ASN A 237 17.02 -4.93 14.76
C ASN A 237 15.66 -4.24 14.56
N TYR A 238 14.62 -5.03 14.31
CA TYR A 238 13.26 -4.48 14.15
C TYR A 238 12.69 -3.82 15.40
N SER A 239 13.20 -4.13 16.62
CA SER A 239 12.75 -3.49 17.85
C SER A 239 13.14 -2.02 17.90
N LEU A 240 14.26 -1.64 17.27
CA LEU A 240 14.77 -0.28 17.20
C LEU A 240 13.69 0.74 16.79
N PHE A 241 12.88 0.39 15.78
CA PHE A 241 11.86 1.28 15.23
C PHE A 241 10.66 1.50 16.16
N LYS A 242 10.56 0.73 17.24
CA LYS A 242 9.55 0.86 18.29
C LYS A 242 10.12 1.56 19.55
N GLU A 243 11.43 1.73 19.63
CA GLU A 243 12.07 2.37 20.76
C GLU A 243 11.76 3.87 20.78
N GLU A 244 11.38 4.36 21.95
CA GLU A 244 11.03 5.77 22.16
C GLU A 244 12.20 6.70 21.85
N THR A 245 13.42 6.29 22.18
CA THR A 245 14.67 7.00 21.90
C THR A 245 14.88 7.22 20.42
N PHE A 246 14.67 6.19 19.59
CA PHE A 246 14.76 6.27 18.14
C PHE A 246 13.69 7.21 17.56
N ILE A 247 12.44 7.06 18.00
CA ILE A 247 11.31 7.88 17.55
C ILE A 247 11.53 9.35 17.92
N LYS A 248 11.98 9.63 19.14
CA LYS A 248 12.34 11.00 19.59
C LYS A 248 13.48 11.58 18.77
N GLY A 249 14.50 10.77 18.47
CA GLY A 249 15.62 11.17 17.60
C GLY A 249 15.16 11.57 16.19
N ILE A 250 14.27 10.80 15.58
CA ILE A 250 13.67 11.14 14.28
C ILE A 250 12.84 12.42 14.37
N LYS A 251 11.99 12.59 15.39
CA LYS A 251 11.20 13.82 15.59
C LYS A 251 12.12 15.03 15.75
N HIS A 252 13.15 14.94 16.59
CA HIS A 252 14.12 16.01 16.80
C HIS A 252 14.85 16.39 15.51
N LYS A 253 15.28 15.40 14.71
CA LYS A 253 15.89 15.64 13.39
C LYS A 253 14.97 16.45 12.47
N LEU A 254 13.70 16.06 12.39
CA LEU A 254 12.73 16.78 11.56
C LEU A 254 12.49 18.20 12.04
N LEU A 255 12.39 18.43 13.34
CA LEU A 255 12.18 19.77 13.91
C LEU A 255 13.40 20.67 13.71
N ASN A 256 14.62 20.15 13.81
CA ASN A 256 15.84 20.93 13.55
C ASN A 256 15.94 21.36 12.06
N GLU A 257 15.53 20.48 11.14
CA GLU A 257 15.61 20.82 9.72
C GLU A 257 14.46 21.71 9.24
N PHE A 258 13.24 21.48 9.73
CA PHE A 258 12.02 22.06 9.14
C PHE A 258 11.25 23.00 10.08
N SER A 259 11.16 22.70 11.39
CA SER A 259 10.51 23.53 12.43
C SER A 259 9.17 24.13 11.97
N THR A 260 8.17 23.26 11.73
CA THR A 260 6.82 23.69 11.36
C THR A 260 5.82 23.31 12.44
N THR A 261 4.78 24.12 12.62
CA THR A 261 3.69 23.83 13.56
C THR A 261 3.09 22.43 13.37
N ILE A 262 3.05 21.97 12.12
CA ILE A 262 2.56 20.63 11.78
C ILE A 262 3.45 19.55 12.39
N LEU A 263 4.77 19.62 12.18
CA LEU A 263 5.73 18.61 12.66
C LEU A 263 5.85 18.60 14.18
N GLU A 264 5.70 19.76 14.84
CA GLU A 264 5.67 19.88 16.28
C GLU A 264 4.49 19.14 16.93
N ASN A 265 3.34 19.14 16.24
CA ASN A 265 2.07 18.66 16.77
C ASN A 265 1.66 17.27 16.21
N ILE A 266 2.59 16.50 15.69
CA ILE A 266 2.31 15.10 15.31
C ILE A 266 2.26 14.23 16.57
N ASP A 267 1.18 13.50 16.71
CA ASP A 267 0.92 12.55 17.78
C ASP A 267 1.06 11.09 17.29
N ASN A 268 1.25 10.16 18.22
CA ASN A 268 1.30 8.72 17.99
C ASN A 268 2.30 8.33 16.89
N ILE A 269 3.49 8.92 16.93
CA ILE A 269 4.53 8.69 15.93
C ILE A 269 5.00 7.24 16.00
N LYS A 270 5.04 6.60 14.83
CA LYS A 270 5.68 5.30 14.61
C LYS A 270 6.56 5.37 13.38
N CYS A 271 7.68 4.68 13.42
CA CYS A 271 8.68 4.64 12.36
C CYS A 271 8.73 3.25 11.72
N PHE A 272 8.84 3.19 10.40
CA PHE A 272 8.94 1.94 9.64
C PHE A 272 10.03 2.08 8.57
N PRO A 273 11.02 1.18 8.53
CA PRO A 273 11.96 1.16 7.41
C PRO A 273 11.22 0.76 6.14
N VAL A 274 11.46 1.50 5.06
CA VAL A 274 10.82 1.23 3.77
C VAL A 274 11.63 0.19 3.01
N PHE A 275 11.02 -0.97 2.78
CA PHE A 275 11.58 -2.01 1.93
C PHE A 275 10.83 -2.08 0.61
N VAL A 276 11.58 -2.30 -0.48
CA VAL A 276 11.07 -2.36 -1.84
C VAL A 276 11.61 -3.58 -2.58
N SER A 277 10.90 -4.01 -3.61
CA SER A 277 11.37 -5.08 -4.48
C SER A 277 12.36 -4.55 -5.51
N LYS A 278 13.49 -5.25 -5.71
CA LYS A 278 14.45 -5.01 -6.80
C LYS A 278 14.09 -5.77 -8.07
N GLY A 279 13.39 -6.88 -7.92
CA GLY A 279 12.98 -7.76 -9.01
C GLY A 279 11.64 -8.41 -8.73
N TYR A 280 11.16 -9.18 -9.67
CA TYR A 280 9.94 -9.97 -9.56
C TYR A 280 10.22 -11.43 -9.92
N LEU A 281 9.43 -12.33 -9.35
CA LEU A 281 9.45 -13.74 -9.65
C LEU A 281 8.18 -14.10 -10.44
N LYS A 282 8.34 -14.89 -11.49
CA LYS A 282 7.24 -15.57 -12.17
C LYS A 282 7.30 -17.04 -11.77
N PRO A 283 6.56 -17.49 -10.74
CA PRO A 283 6.54 -18.87 -10.35
C PRO A 283 6.00 -19.77 -11.46
N GLY A 284 6.22 -21.05 -11.36
CA GLY A 284 5.67 -22.03 -12.27
C GLY A 284 4.15 -22.13 -12.21
N LYS A 285 3.58 -23.01 -13.05
CA LYS A 285 2.14 -23.27 -13.13
C LYS A 285 1.52 -23.49 -11.73
N ASN A 286 0.35 -22.87 -11.50
CA ASN A 286 -0.47 -23.00 -10.31
C ASN A 286 0.07 -22.31 -9.02
N ILE A 287 1.21 -21.60 -9.08
CA ILE A 287 1.71 -20.79 -7.97
C ILE A 287 1.71 -19.32 -8.38
N PHE A 288 1.12 -18.47 -7.55
CA PHE A 288 0.95 -17.06 -7.83
C PHE A 288 1.44 -16.19 -6.67
N LEU A 289 2.03 -15.04 -7.01
CA LEU A 289 2.43 -14.01 -6.05
C LEU A 289 1.51 -12.79 -6.22
N LEU A 290 1.02 -12.22 -5.09
CA LEU A 290 0.17 -11.05 -5.06
C LEU A 290 0.67 -9.96 -4.11
N GLY A 291 0.23 -8.73 -4.35
CA GLY A 291 0.53 -7.58 -3.51
C GLY A 291 2.03 -7.36 -3.35
N ASP A 292 2.46 -7.00 -2.15
CA ASP A 292 3.87 -6.74 -1.84
C ASP A 292 4.74 -8.01 -1.90
N ALA A 293 4.16 -9.20 -1.79
CA ALA A 293 4.86 -10.46 -2.03
C ALA A 293 5.30 -10.57 -3.50
N PHE A 294 4.51 -10.09 -4.44
CA PHE A 294 4.92 -9.97 -5.84
C PHE A 294 5.87 -8.80 -6.03
N PHE A 295 5.44 -7.59 -5.68
CA PHE A 295 6.26 -6.40 -5.85
C PHE A 295 5.87 -5.27 -4.89
N ALA A 296 6.78 -4.89 -4.01
CA ALA A 296 6.64 -3.75 -3.10
C ALA A 296 7.24 -2.48 -3.72
N PHE A 297 6.49 -1.37 -3.65
CA PHE A 297 6.86 -0.06 -4.21
C PHE A 297 7.33 0.93 -3.16
N PRO A 298 8.14 1.96 -3.55
CA PRO A 298 8.27 3.15 -2.72
C PRO A 298 6.89 3.80 -2.47
N PRO A 299 6.63 4.35 -1.27
CA PRO A 299 5.29 4.82 -0.89
C PRO A 299 4.86 6.14 -1.55
N SER A 300 5.73 6.83 -2.29
CA SER A 300 5.56 8.20 -2.81
C SER A 300 4.51 8.36 -3.93
N PHE A 301 3.78 7.30 -4.27
CA PHE A 301 2.68 7.34 -5.23
C PHE A 301 1.35 6.80 -4.66
N ALA A 302 1.33 6.41 -3.38
CA ALA A 302 0.16 5.90 -2.66
C ALA A 302 -0.61 4.77 -3.38
N GLN A 303 0.10 3.89 -4.13
CA GLN A 303 -0.53 2.84 -4.95
C GLN A 303 -0.48 1.43 -4.37
N GLY A 304 0.22 1.19 -3.25
CA GLY A 304 0.40 -0.18 -2.70
C GLY A 304 -0.90 -0.95 -2.51
N ALA A 305 -1.87 -0.38 -1.78
CA ALA A 305 -3.16 -1.01 -1.54
C ALA A 305 -3.99 -1.18 -2.83
N SER A 306 -4.06 -0.13 -3.66
CA SER A 306 -4.80 -0.17 -4.93
C SER A 306 -4.24 -1.23 -5.88
N GLN A 307 -2.91 -1.37 -5.95
CA GLN A 307 -2.26 -2.37 -6.78
C GLN A 307 -2.41 -3.80 -6.23
N SER A 308 -2.54 -3.95 -4.91
CA SER A 308 -2.88 -5.23 -4.27
C SER A 308 -4.28 -5.70 -4.68
N ILE A 309 -5.26 -4.79 -4.70
CA ILE A 309 -6.64 -5.06 -5.10
C ILE A 309 -6.72 -5.34 -6.61
N GLU A 310 -6.10 -4.50 -7.44
CA GLU A 310 -6.07 -4.66 -8.89
C GLU A 310 -5.43 -6.00 -9.30
N GLY A 311 -4.25 -6.31 -8.74
CA GLY A 311 -3.57 -7.59 -9.02
C GLY A 311 -4.36 -8.81 -8.58
N ALA A 312 -5.09 -8.72 -7.47
CA ALA A 312 -5.97 -9.80 -7.02
C ALA A 312 -7.16 -10.01 -7.97
N SER A 313 -7.75 -8.93 -8.49
CA SER A 313 -8.82 -9.02 -9.51
C SER A 313 -8.32 -9.57 -10.83
N GLU A 314 -7.12 -9.16 -11.29
CA GLU A 314 -6.51 -9.71 -12.50
C GLU A 314 -6.21 -11.20 -12.35
N LEU A 315 -5.71 -11.65 -11.19
CA LEU A 315 -5.46 -13.05 -10.91
C LEU A 315 -6.76 -13.85 -10.85
N PHE A 316 -7.81 -13.30 -10.22
CA PHE A 316 -9.12 -13.94 -10.21
C PHE A 316 -9.61 -14.22 -11.64
N ASN A 317 -9.59 -13.22 -12.53
CA ASN A 317 -9.98 -13.40 -13.92
C ASN A 317 -9.10 -14.44 -14.65
N ASN A 318 -7.80 -14.43 -14.37
CA ASN A 318 -6.86 -15.40 -14.93
C ASN A 318 -7.18 -16.84 -14.52
N ILE A 319 -7.54 -17.05 -13.23
CA ILE A 319 -7.91 -18.39 -12.73
C ILE A 319 -9.23 -18.85 -13.33
N ILE A 320 -10.26 -17.99 -13.33
CA ILE A 320 -11.61 -18.32 -13.81
C ILE A 320 -11.61 -18.60 -15.32
N ASN A 321 -10.94 -17.75 -16.11
CA ASN A 321 -10.89 -17.86 -17.55
C ASN A 321 -9.79 -18.79 -18.08
N ASN A 322 -9.02 -19.41 -17.16
CA ASN A 322 -7.86 -20.23 -17.51
C ASN A 322 -6.85 -19.51 -18.44
N GLU A 323 -6.66 -18.20 -18.23
CA GLU A 323 -5.72 -17.39 -19.00
C GLU A 323 -4.28 -17.63 -18.51
N LYS A 324 -3.27 -17.28 -19.34
CA LYS A 324 -1.85 -17.50 -19.01
C LYS A 324 -1.03 -16.21 -18.99
N ASN A 325 -1.67 -15.06 -19.14
CA ASN A 325 -1.02 -13.76 -19.35
C ASN A 325 -0.91 -12.90 -18.07
N PHE A 326 -1.36 -13.39 -16.92
CA PHE A 326 -1.37 -12.65 -15.65
C PHE A 326 -0.05 -11.93 -15.37
N TYR A 327 1.07 -12.67 -15.38
CA TYR A 327 2.37 -12.06 -15.04
C TYR A 327 2.84 -11.05 -16.08
N ASP A 328 2.55 -11.24 -17.36
CA ASP A 328 3.00 -10.32 -18.40
C ASP A 328 2.29 -8.97 -18.29
N ASN A 329 0.98 -8.99 -18.09
CA ASN A 329 0.18 -7.80 -17.83
C ASN A 329 0.60 -7.15 -16.51
N ARG A 330 0.76 -7.94 -15.44
CA ARG A 330 1.10 -7.44 -14.12
C ARG A 330 2.49 -6.81 -14.05
N VAL A 331 3.49 -7.41 -14.70
CA VAL A 331 4.85 -6.88 -14.79
C VAL A 331 4.89 -5.51 -15.48
N ALA A 332 4.17 -5.34 -16.58
CA ALA A 332 4.10 -4.05 -17.28
C ALA A 332 3.52 -2.96 -16.37
N LYS A 333 2.41 -3.26 -15.68
CA LYS A 333 1.76 -2.34 -14.72
C LYS A 333 2.67 -1.99 -13.56
N VAL A 334 3.29 -2.99 -12.94
CA VAL A 334 4.20 -2.85 -11.80
C VAL A 334 5.41 -1.97 -12.16
N LYS A 335 6.03 -2.18 -13.32
CA LYS A 335 7.15 -1.36 -13.81
C LYS A 335 6.73 0.11 -13.95
N MET A 336 5.57 0.36 -14.54
CA MET A 336 5.03 1.72 -14.70
C MET A 336 4.82 2.40 -13.34
N ILE A 337 4.16 1.73 -12.38
CA ILE A 337 3.90 2.25 -11.03
C ILE A 337 5.22 2.53 -10.29
N ASN A 338 6.16 1.59 -10.33
CA ASN A 338 7.46 1.73 -9.67
C ASN A 338 8.25 2.93 -10.21
N ASN A 339 8.27 3.13 -11.53
CA ASN A 339 8.95 4.27 -12.15
C ASN A 339 8.32 5.59 -11.72
N ARG A 340 6.98 5.67 -11.65
CA ARG A 340 6.28 6.86 -11.16
C ARG A 340 6.51 7.11 -9.68
N SER A 341 6.54 6.06 -8.85
CA SER A 341 6.86 6.17 -7.43
C SER A 341 8.27 6.71 -7.20
N LYS A 342 9.25 6.22 -7.96
CA LYS A 342 10.64 6.71 -7.90
C LYS A 342 10.77 8.17 -8.38
N LEU A 343 10.09 8.52 -9.48
CA LEU A 343 10.06 9.87 -9.99
C LEU A 343 9.44 10.85 -8.99
N ASN A 344 8.32 10.47 -8.37
CA ASN A 344 7.69 11.27 -7.34
C ASN A 344 8.61 11.44 -6.13
N GLN A 345 9.22 10.36 -5.63
CA GLN A 345 10.14 10.44 -4.51
C GLN A 345 11.30 11.38 -4.80
N PHE A 346 11.89 11.30 -6.00
CA PHE A 346 12.92 12.23 -6.43
C PHE A 346 12.41 13.67 -6.45
N ALA A 347 11.30 13.94 -7.13
CA ALA A 347 10.71 15.27 -7.24
C ALA A 347 10.35 15.89 -5.88
N PHE A 348 9.85 15.08 -4.94
CA PHE A 348 9.46 15.55 -3.61
C PHE A 348 10.64 15.85 -2.68
N HIS A 349 11.83 15.27 -2.94
CA HIS A 349 13.02 15.35 -2.10
C HIS A 349 14.11 16.28 -2.64
N VAL A 350 13.86 16.97 -3.75
CA VAL A 350 14.84 17.90 -4.36
C VAL A 350 15.15 19.05 -3.42
N SER A 351 16.46 19.39 -3.31
CA SER A 351 16.98 20.44 -2.44
C SER A 351 17.65 21.60 -3.19
N ASN A 352 18.20 21.33 -4.40
CA ASN A 352 18.85 22.37 -5.18
C ASN A 352 17.84 23.46 -5.57
N PRO A 353 18.09 24.76 -5.25
CA PRO A 353 17.11 25.83 -5.47
C PRO A 353 16.65 25.98 -6.92
N LEU A 354 17.55 25.82 -7.89
CA LEU A 354 17.21 25.89 -9.31
C LEU A 354 16.29 24.75 -9.72
N ILE A 355 16.61 23.52 -9.28
CA ILE A 355 15.77 22.35 -9.58
C ILE A 355 14.41 22.47 -8.87
N VAL A 356 14.37 22.98 -7.65
CA VAL A 356 13.11 23.28 -6.92
C VAL A 356 12.25 24.29 -7.69
N PHE A 357 12.87 25.35 -8.22
CA PHE A 357 12.19 26.35 -9.03
C PHE A 357 11.54 25.71 -10.28
N PHE A 358 12.31 24.95 -11.06
CA PHE A 358 11.80 24.27 -12.25
C PHE A 358 10.77 23.19 -11.91
N ARG A 359 10.96 22.43 -10.84
CA ARG A 359 9.94 21.48 -10.32
C ARG A 359 8.61 22.19 -10.04
N ASN A 360 8.66 23.32 -9.35
CA ASN A 360 7.46 24.06 -8.98
C ASN A 360 6.72 24.60 -10.21
N ILE A 361 7.44 25.11 -11.21
CA ILE A 361 6.85 25.51 -12.49
C ILE A 361 6.24 24.30 -13.22
N SER A 362 7.00 23.21 -13.31
CA SER A 362 6.53 21.98 -13.95
C SER A 362 5.25 21.44 -13.29
N LEU A 363 5.19 21.40 -11.95
CA LEU A 363 3.98 20.99 -11.24
C LEU A 363 2.78 21.87 -11.58
N LYS A 364 2.94 23.21 -11.59
CA LYS A 364 1.86 24.15 -11.96
C LYS A 364 1.34 23.93 -13.37
N LEU A 365 2.20 23.58 -14.31
CA LEU A 365 1.82 23.33 -15.70
C LEU A 365 1.20 21.95 -15.87
N LEU A 366 1.85 20.91 -15.32
CA LEU A 366 1.44 19.53 -15.49
C LEU A 366 0.11 19.21 -14.80
N THR A 367 -0.16 19.79 -13.62
CA THR A 367 -1.44 19.59 -12.92
C THR A 367 -2.65 20.19 -13.65
N LYS A 368 -2.41 21.10 -14.60
CA LYS A 368 -3.43 21.69 -15.46
C LYS A 368 -3.53 21.03 -16.85
N ASN A 369 -2.54 20.24 -17.23
CA ASN A 369 -2.48 19.61 -18.55
C ASN A 369 -3.28 18.30 -18.56
N LYS A 370 -4.49 18.35 -19.14
CA LYS A 370 -5.40 17.19 -19.22
C LYS A 370 -4.75 15.97 -19.89
N LYS A 371 -4.02 16.16 -21.00
CA LYS A 371 -3.35 15.06 -21.73
C LYS A 371 -2.27 14.39 -20.87
N PHE A 372 -1.49 15.18 -20.14
CA PHE A 372 -0.50 14.66 -19.20
C PHE A 372 -1.17 13.87 -18.07
N LEU A 373 -2.21 14.44 -17.45
CA LEU A 373 -2.93 13.80 -16.34
C LEU A 373 -3.59 12.49 -16.79
N GLU A 374 -4.17 12.44 -17.98
CA GLU A 374 -4.74 11.23 -18.54
C GLU A 374 -3.68 10.15 -18.73
N ASN A 375 -2.50 10.50 -19.24
CA ASN A 375 -1.40 9.55 -19.39
C ASN A 375 -0.75 9.16 -18.05
N TYR A 376 -0.69 10.07 -17.08
CA TYR A 376 0.02 9.86 -15.82
C TYR A 376 -0.85 9.20 -14.73
N LEU A 377 -2.09 9.63 -14.58
CA LEU A 377 -3.06 9.11 -13.62
C LEU A 377 -4.16 8.28 -14.27
N GLY A 378 -4.71 8.73 -15.39
CA GLY A 378 -5.83 8.10 -16.06
C GLY A 378 -5.56 6.64 -16.43
N LYS A 379 -4.35 6.32 -16.92
CA LYS A 379 -3.90 4.94 -17.18
C LYS A 379 -3.91 4.01 -15.95
N ILE A 380 -4.02 4.57 -14.75
CA ILE A 380 -4.10 3.80 -13.51
C ILE A 380 -5.52 3.83 -12.95
N TYR A 381 -6.14 5.01 -12.95
CA TYR A 381 -7.39 5.26 -12.24
C TYR A 381 -8.64 4.84 -13.02
N LYS A 382 -8.55 4.74 -14.35
CA LYS A 382 -9.68 4.39 -15.22
C LYS A 382 -9.73 2.94 -15.71
N ASN A 383 -8.68 2.19 -15.47
CA ASN A 383 -8.60 0.78 -15.91
C ASN A 383 -9.35 -0.16 -14.95
#